data_5678be9ab1f3cddc181581b23ca0f346
#
_entry.id   5678be9ab1f3cddc181581b23ca0f346
#
_cell.length_a   1.000
_cell.length_b   1.000
_cell.length_c   1.000
_cell.angle_alpha   90.00
_cell.angle_beta   90.00
_cell.angle_gamma   90.00
#
_symmetry.space_group_name_H-M   'P 1'
#
loop_
_entity.id
_entity.type
_entity.pdbx_description
1 polymer ?
#
loop_
_entity_poly.entity_id
_entity_poly.type
_entity_poly.pdbx_seq_one_letter_code
_entity_poly.pdbx_strand_id
1 'polypeptide(L)'
;LESNGSSSMATVCAGTLALMDAGVPMKAPVSGIAMGLIKNPGEEKYAVLSDILGDEDHLGDMDFKTTGTPKGLTATQMDIKCDGLSFEILEKALMQAKEGREHILKCMMETISEPRKELKPQVPRIVQIEIPKEFIGAVIGPGGKIIQQMQEDTGATITIDEADGVGKVQVSAPNKDAIDAALGKIKAIVAIPEVGEVYEGTVRSIMPYGCFVEIL
;
A
#
# COMPACT_ATOMS: atom_id res chain seq x y z
N LEU A 1 -4.55 15.52 -18.58
CA LEU A 1 -3.48 16.16 -17.79
C LEU A 1 -2.99 17.37 -18.55
N GLU A 2 -3.05 18.53 -17.93
CA GLU A 2 -2.38 19.72 -18.40
C GLU A 2 -1.04 19.83 -17.68
N SER A 3 0.06 19.92 -18.40
CA SER A 3 1.41 19.95 -17.85
C SER A 3 2.31 20.82 -18.71
N ASN A 4 3.09 21.66 -18.06
CA ASN A 4 4.18 22.44 -18.70
C ASN A 4 5.52 22.08 -18.06
N GLY A 5 5.79 20.80 -17.96
CA GLY A 5 6.99 20.24 -17.36
C GLY A 5 7.00 18.73 -17.53
N SER A 6 7.83 18.01 -16.76
CA SER A 6 7.93 16.57 -16.86
C SER A 6 6.78 15.84 -16.16
N SER A 7 5.72 15.53 -16.89
CA SER A 7 4.62 14.71 -16.40
C SER A 7 5.06 13.31 -15.96
N SER A 8 6.10 12.75 -16.59
CA SER A 8 6.65 11.43 -16.22
C SER A 8 7.30 11.45 -14.84
N MET A 9 8.06 12.49 -14.49
CA MET A 9 8.68 12.60 -13.16
C MET A 9 7.66 12.93 -12.08
N ALA A 10 6.66 13.76 -12.39
CA ALA A 10 5.51 13.95 -11.52
C ALA A 10 4.75 12.63 -11.26
N THR A 11 4.58 11.79 -12.28
CA THR A 11 3.94 10.47 -12.15
C THR A 11 4.76 9.53 -11.26
N VAL A 12 6.08 9.53 -11.32
CA VAL A 12 6.94 8.75 -10.40
C VAL A 12 6.71 9.16 -8.95
N CYS A 13 6.69 10.47 -8.67
CA CYS A 13 6.44 10.98 -7.32
C CYS A 13 5.01 10.66 -6.84
N ALA A 14 4.00 10.93 -7.67
CA ALA A 14 2.61 10.62 -7.36
C ALA A 14 2.36 9.12 -7.19
N GLY A 15 2.98 8.27 -8.03
CA GLY A 15 2.91 6.82 -7.93
C GLY A 15 3.53 6.30 -6.64
N THR A 16 4.66 6.84 -6.21
CA THR A 16 5.27 6.52 -4.92
C THR A 16 4.32 6.85 -3.77
N LEU A 17 3.76 8.06 -3.74
CA LEU A 17 2.80 8.46 -2.70
C LEU A 17 1.54 7.59 -2.72
N ALA A 18 1.00 7.29 -3.91
CA ALA A 18 -0.19 6.45 -4.06
C ALA A 18 0.03 5.01 -3.57
N LEU A 19 1.19 4.41 -3.88
CA LEU A 19 1.55 3.08 -3.41
C LEU A 19 1.73 3.05 -1.89
N MET A 20 2.36 4.08 -1.31
CA MET A 20 2.51 4.20 0.14
C MET A 20 1.15 4.41 0.82
N ASP A 21 0.26 5.22 0.24
CA ASP A 21 -1.10 5.43 0.76
C ASP A 21 -1.99 4.19 0.64
N ALA A 22 -1.73 3.35 -0.35
CA ALA A 22 -2.38 2.05 -0.50
C ALA A 22 -1.81 0.95 0.43
N GLY A 23 -0.77 1.25 1.20
CA GLY A 23 -0.14 0.28 2.11
C GLY A 23 0.76 -0.76 1.41
N VAL A 24 1.16 -0.51 0.17
CA VAL A 24 2.09 -1.41 -0.52
C VAL A 24 3.47 -1.37 0.16
N PRO A 25 4.04 -2.53 0.56
CA PRO A 25 5.33 -2.57 1.23
C PRO A 25 6.46 -2.25 0.25
N MET A 26 6.79 -0.97 0.14
CA MET A 26 7.90 -0.49 -0.67
C MET A 26 9.23 -0.60 0.07
N LYS A 27 10.30 -0.98 -0.64
CA LYS A 27 11.65 -1.05 -0.08
C LYS A 27 12.19 0.33 0.33
N ALA A 28 11.85 1.36 -0.43
CA ALA A 28 12.17 2.76 -0.16
C ALA A 28 11.31 3.66 -1.05
N PRO A 29 11.02 4.90 -0.63
CA PRO A 29 10.34 5.87 -1.48
C PRO A 29 11.27 6.34 -2.62
N VAL A 30 10.67 6.64 -3.77
CA VAL A 30 11.35 7.08 -4.98
C VAL A 30 10.82 8.45 -5.39
N SER A 31 11.72 9.38 -5.64
CA SER A 31 11.42 10.66 -6.30
C SER A 31 12.06 10.72 -7.69
N GLY A 32 11.62 11.65 -8.50
CA GLY A 32 12.15 11.89 -9.84
C GLY A 32 12.24 13.37 -10.14
N ILE A 33 13.20 13.74 -11.00
CA ILE A 33 13.38 15.10 -11.52
C ILE A 33 13.84 15.04 -12.97
N ALA A 34 13.41 16.03 -13.76
CA ALA A 34 13.87 16.26 -15.11
C ALA A 34 14.87 17.43 -15.13
N MET A 35 16.05 17.15 -15.65
CA MET A 35 17.13 18.11 -15.82
C MET A 35 17.23 18.50 -17.28
N GLY A 36 17.70 19.70 -17.54
CA GLY A 36 18.01 20.20 -18.88
C GLY A 36 19.43 20.73 -19.01
N LEU A 37 19.82 20.94 -20.22
CA LEU A 37 21.09 21.62 -20.56
C LEU A 37 20.84 22.64 -21.64
N ILE A 38 21.46 23.79 -21.48
CA ILE A 38 21.58 24.80 -22.52
C ILE A 38 23.07 25.14 -22.71
N LYS A 39 23.57 25.03 -23.93
CA LYS A 39 24.95 25.38 -24.32
C LYS A 39 24.92 26.58 -25.24
N ASN A 40 25.91 27.48 -25.10
CA ASN A 40 26.09 28.56 -26.06
C ASN A 40 26.86 28.03 -27.26
N PRO A 41 26.31 28.10 -28.50
CA PRO A 41 27.04 27.63 -29.68
C PRO A 41 28.38 28.31 -29.84
N GLY A 42 29.46 27.53 -29.92
CA GLY A 42 30.82 28.05 -30.11
C GLY A 42 31.52 28.58 -28.85
N GLU A 43 30.92 28.46 -27.68
CA GLU A 43 31.51 28.80 -26.38
C GLU A 43 31.51 27.60 -25.43
N GLU A 44 32.43 27.61 -24.45
CA GLU A 44 32.42 26.62 -23.36
C GLU A 44 31.38 26.90 -22.29
N LYS A 45 30.53 27.92 -22.49
CA LYS A 45 29.46 28.28 -21.53
C LYS A 45 28.27 27.39 -21.66
N TYR A 46 27.82 26.87 -20.52
CA TYR A 46 26.62 26.05 -20.41
C TYR A 46 25.90 26.30 -19.11
N ALA A 47 24.62 25.97 -19.08
CA ALA A 47 23.79 25.92 -17.86
C ALA A 47 23.07 24.58 -17.75
N VAL A 48 23.15 23.96 -16.57
CA VAL A 48 22.33 22.80 -16.21
C VAL A 48 21.09 23.34 -15.51
N LEU A 49 19.90 22.93 -16.00
CA LEU A 49 18.62 23.36 -15.50
C LEU A 49 17.99 22.23 -14.66
N SER A 50 17.28 22.58 -13.59
CA SER A 50 16.53 21.64 -12.74
C SER A 50 15.05 21.83 -12.94
N ASP A 51 14.29 20.72 -12.98
CA ASP A 51 12.83 20.69 -13.11
C ASP A 51 12.34 21.51 -14.32
N ILE A 52 12.78 21.08 -15.50
CA ILE A 52 12.63 21.81 -16.76
C ILE A 52 11.17 21.91 -17.21
N LEU A 53 10.86 23.06 -17.80
CA LEU A 53 9.61 23.33 -18.49
C LEU A 53 9.59 22.67 -19.87
N GLY A 54 8.41 22.59 -20.50
CA GLY A 54 8.26 22.03 -21.84
C GLY A 54 9.08 22.75 -22.91
N ASP A 55 9.19 24.08 -22.85
CA ASP A 55 10.02 24.86 -23.76
C ASP A 55 11.53 24.61 -23.53
N GLU A 56 11.95 24.43 -22.29
CA GLU A 56 13.34 24.10 -21.92
C GLU A 56 13.72 22.68 -22.37
N ASP A 57 12.78 21.74 -22.36
CA ASP A 57 12.95 20.42 -22.97
C ASP A 57 13.07 20.56 -24.51
N HIS A 58 12.12 21.25 -25.14
CA HIS A 58 12.05 21.30 -26.60
C HIS A 58 13.22 22.04 -27.24
N LEU A 59 13.64 23.14 -26.65
CA LEU A 59 14.69 24.03 -27.16
C LEU A 59 16.09 23.75 -26.60
N GLY A 60 16.18 22.96 -25.52
CA GLY A 60 17.41 22.63 -24.84
C GLY A 60 18.28 21.61 -25.58
N ASP A 61 19.54 21.49 -25.16
CA ASP A 61 20.54 20.60 -25.75
C ASP A 61 20.50 19.17 -25.10
N MET A 62 19.84 19.01 -23.97
CA MET A 62 19.66 17.75 -23.28
C MET A 62 18.36 17.75 -22.46
N ASP A 63 17.64 16.65 -22.48
CA ASP A 63 16.62 16.24 -21.49
C ASP A 63 17.16 15.03 -20.71
N PHE A 64 17.28 15.17 -19.40
CA PHE A 64 17.86 14.14 -18.56
C PHE A 64 16.99 13.89 -17.34
N LYS A 65 16.25 12.78 -17.35
CA LYS A 65 15.36 12.36 -16.27
C LYS A 65 16.06 11.36 -15.37
N THR A 66 16.00 11.60 -14.08
CA THR A 66 16.54 10.70 -13.07
C THR A 66 15.52 10.38 -12.01
N THR A 67 15.45 9.12 -11.62
CA THR A 67 14.68 8.68 -10.47
C THR A 67 15.58 7.99 -9.45
N GLY A 68 15.21 8.04 -8.19
CA GLY A 68 16.02 7.38 -7.16
C GLY A 68 15.45 7.46 -5.76
N THR A 69 16.04 6.61 -4.93
CA THR A 69 15.86 6.58 -3.48
C THR A 69 16.90 7.47 -2.80
N PRO A 70 16.84 7.67 -1.46
CA PRO A 70 17.92 8.32 -0.73
C PRO A 70 19.30 7.65 -0.90
N LYS A 71 19.33 6.37 -1.27
CA LYS A 71 20.58 5.60 -1.39
C LYS A 71 21.21 5.66 -2.80
N GLY A 72 20.47 6.07 -3.82
CA GLY A 72 20.99 6.12 -5.18
C GLY A 72 19.91 6.10 -6.25
N LEU A 73 20.37 6.10 -7.50
CA LEU A 73 19.52 6.08 -8.69
C LEU A 73 18.86 4.71 -8.88
N THR A 74 17.62 4.75 -9.33
CA THR A 74 16.84 3.54 -9.70
C THR A 74 16.60 3.46 -11.20
N ALA A 75 16.45 4.61 -11.87
CA ALA A 75 16.33 4.66 -13.33
C ALA A 75 16.80 6.02 -13.86
N THR A 76 17.24 6.03 -15.10
CA THR A 76 17.63 7.23 -15.85
C THR A 76 17.11 7.13 -17.27
N GLN A 77 16.74 8.28 -17.83
CA GLN A 77 16.48 8.46 -19.27
C GLN A 77 17.16 9.74 -19.71
N MET A 78 17.89 9.70 -20.81
CA MET A 78 18.56 10.87 -21.37
C MET A 78 18.29 10.96 -22.86
N ASP A 79 17.94 12.16 -23.31
CA ASP A 79 17.90 12.54 -24.72
C ASP A 79 18.89 13.67 -24.93
N ILE A 80 19.85 13.46 -25.84
CA ILE A 80 20.93 14.41 -26.17
C ILE A 80 20.66 14.96 -27.55
N LYS A 81 20.53 16.28 -27.65
CA LYS A 81 20.21 17.02 -28.89
C LYS A 81 21.42 17.82 -29.44
N CYS A 82 22.60 17.58 -28.90
CA CYS A 82 23.86 18.17 -29.32
C CYS A 82 24.91 17.08 -29.63
N ASP A 83 26.08 17.46 -30.20
CA ASP A 83 27.12 16.51 -30.65
C ASP A 83 27.88 15.79 -29.53
N GLY A 84 27.26 15.70 -28.36
CA GLY A 84 27.78 15.00 -27.21
C GLY A 84 27.96 15.85 -25.97
N LEU A 85 28.19 15.20 -24.84
CA LEU A 85 28.38 15.81 -23.52
C LEU A 85 29.76 15.47 -22.98
N SER A 86 30.39 16.42 -22.33
CA SER A 86 31.59 16.15 -21.53
C SER A 86 31.22 15.45 -20.24
N PHE A 87 32.14 14.66 -19.68
CA PHE A 87 31.94 14.01 -18.37
C PHE A 87 31.72 15.04 -17.26
N GLU A 88 32.30 16.22 -17.34
CA GLU A 88 32.11 17.32 -16.39
C GLU A 88 30.64 17.79 -16.36
N ILE A 89 30.03 18.00 -17.55
CA ILE A 89 28.61 18.38 -17.66
C ILE A 89 27.72 17.28 -17.10
N LEU A 90 28.02 16.03 -17.40
CA LEU A 90 27.25 14.89 -16.93
C LEU A 90 27.34 14.74 -15.38
N GLU A 91 28.54 14.87 -14.82
CA GLU A 91 28.73 14.83 -13.37
C GLU A 91 27.95 15.96 -12.69
N LYS A 92 28.06 17.20 -13.20
CA LYS A 92 27.32 18.33 -12.67
C LYS A 92 25.81 18.12 -12.75
N ALA A 93 25.29 17.61 -13.87
CA ALA A 93 23.86 17.30 -14.01
C ALA A 93 23.40 16.24 -13.03
N LEU A 94 24.19 15.17 -12.82
CA LEU A 94 23.90 14.12 -11.85
C LEU A 94 23.87 14.63 -10.40
N MET A 95 24.84 15.44 -10.02
CA MET A 95 24.91 16.00 -8.67
C MET A 95 23.75 16.96 -8.40
N GLN A 96 23.48 17.85 -9.36
CA GLN A 96 22.34 18.79 -9.25
C GLN A 96 20.99 18.05 -9.25
N ALA A 97 20.85 16.98 -10.04
CA ALA A 97 19.68 16.11 -10.04
C ALA A 97 19.51 15.39 -8.68
N LYS A 98 20.60 15.00 -8.04
CA LYS A 98 20.57 14.41 -6.69
C LYS A 98 19.97 15.38 -5.67
N GLU A 99 20.48 16.60 -5.64
CA GLU A 99 19.98 17.66 -4.74
C GLU A 99 18.47 17.93 -4.97
N GLY A 100 18.06 18.06 -6.24
CA GLY A 100 16.67 18.25 -6.61
C GLY A 100 15.77 17.08 -6.17
N ARG A 101 16.20 15.84 -6.40
CA ARG A 101 15.45 14.64 -5.95
C ARG A 101 15.35 14.54 -4.43
N GLU A 102 16.42 14.87 -3.71
CA GLU A 102 16.41 14.89 -2.24
C GLU A 102 15.42 15.93 -1.70
N HIS A 103 15.38 17.12 -2.32
CA HIS A 103 14.41 18.16 -1.98
C HIS A 103 12.97 17.71 -2.22
N ILE A 104 12.67 17.17 -3.42
CA ILE A 104 11.34 16.65 -3.76
C ILE A 104 10.94 15.52 -2.79
N LEU A 105 11.85 14.59 -2.53
CA LEU A 105 11.60 13.49 -1.61
C LEU A 105 11.28 13.96 -0.20
N LYS A 106 11.95 15.00 0.29
CA LYS A 106 11.65 15.61 1.58
C LYS A 106 10.21 16.14 1.63
N CYS A 107 9.78 16.89 0.62
CA CYS A 107 8.39 17.37 0.51
C CYS A 107 7.37 16.21 0.46
N MET A 108 7.69 15.13 -0.26
CA MET A 108 6.85 13.94 -0.30
C MET A 108 6.70 13.29 1.09
N MET A 109 7.81 13.19 1.83
CA MET A 109 7.83 12.58 3.17
C MET A 109 7.09 13.42 4.24
N GLU A 110 6.91 14.72 4.01
CA GLU A 110 6.03 15.57 4.86
C GLU A 110 4.55 15.15 4.73
N THR A 111 4.16 14.59 3.60
CA THR A 111 2.79 14.11 3.34
C THR A 111 2.58 12.69 3.85
N ILE A 112 3.48 11.77 3.53
CA ILE A 112 3.45 10.38 3.97
C ILE A 112 4.89 9.85 4.07
N SER A 113 5.34 9.53 5.28
CA SER A 113 6.72 9.13 5.57
C SER A 113 6.95 7.62 5.48
N GLU A 114 5.89 6.83 5.68
CA GLU A 114 5.93 5.36 5.64
C GLU A 114 4.66 4.82 4.95
N PRO A 115 4.73 3.66 4.30
CA PRO A 115 3.53 2.98 3.80
C PRO A 115 2.51 2.76 4.94
N ARG A 116 1.23 2.96 4.65
CA ARG A 116 0.18 2.73 5.63
C ARG A 116 0.20 1.28 6.09
N LYS A 117 0.19 1.08 7.40
CA LYS A 117 0.10 -0.25 8.02
C LYS A 117 -1.30 -0.85 7.87
N GLU A 118 -2.32 0.00 7.90
CA GLU A 118 -3.71 -0.37 7.75
C GLU A 118 -4.28 0.17 6.43
N LEU A 119 -5.01 -0.67 5.72
CA LEU A 119 -5.76 -0.27 4.54
C LEU A 119 -6.90 0.68 4.93
N LYS A 120 -7.28 1.57 4.02
CA LYS A 120 -8.45 2.44 4.23
C LYS A 120 -9.73 1.60 4.44
N PRO A 121 -10.70 2.07 5.24
CA PRO A 121 -11.89 1.29 5.58
C PRO A 121 -12.67 0.75 4.37
N GLN A 122 -12.75 1.53 3.30
CA GLN A 122 -13.48 1.20 2.07
C GLN A 122 -12.71 0.27 1.10
N VAL A 123 -11.47 -0.10 1.40
CA VAL A 123 -10.67 -0.98 0.51
C VAL A 123 -11.09 -2.43 0.72
N PRO A 124 -11.36 -3.20 -0.35
CA PRO A 124 -11.62 -4.63 -0.27
C PRO A 124 -10.48 -5.37 0.42
N ARG A 125 -10.82 -6.32 1.27
CA ARG A 125 -9.86 -7.08 2.09
C ARG A 125 -10.09 -8.56 1.99
N ILE A 126 -9.00 -9.30 2.16
CA ILE A 126 -9.03 -10.75 2.35
C ILE A 126 -8.25 -11.02 3.63
N VAL A 127 -8.88 -11.69 4.57
CA VAL A 127 -8.27 -12.12 5.84
C VAL A 127 -8.36 -13.63 5.92
N GLN A 128 -7.28 -14.27 6.29
CA GLN A 128 -7.25 -15.71 6.56
C GLN A 128 -7.01 -15.94 8.04
N ILE A 129 -7.84 -16.82 8.63
CA ILE A 129 -7.67 -17.30 10.00
C ILE A 129 -7.66 -18.81 10.01
N GLU A 130 -7.09 -19.39 11.04
CA GLU A 130 -7.12 -20.84 11.28
C GLU A 130 -8.07 -21.13 12.44
N ILE A 131 -8.86 -22.18 12.29
CA ILE A 131 -9.76 -22.68 13.31
C ILE A 131 -9.46 -24.16 13.57
N PRO A 132 -9.70 -24.70 14.79
CA PRO A 132 -9.59 -26.13 15.02
C PRO A 132 -10.51 -26.92 14.09
N LYS A 133 -10.04 -28.04 13.57
CA LYS A 133 -10.77 -28.89 12.61
C LYS A 133 -12.17 -29.26 13.09
N GLU A 134 -12.36 -29.49 14.39
CA GLU A 134 -13.63 -29.87 15.02
C GLU A 134 -14.72 -28.79 14.85
N PHE A 135 -14.35 -27.53 14.69
CA PHE A 135 -15.29 -26.41 14.49
C PHE A 135 -15.67 -26.15 13.03
N ILE A 136 -15.02 -26.79 12.05
CA ILE A 136 -15.36 -26.60 10.62
C ILE A 136 -16.84 -26.89 10.39
N GLY A 137 -17.32 -28.01 10.92
CA GLY A 137 -18.74 -28.40 10.80
C GLY A 137 -19.70 -27.42 11.47
N ALA A 138 -19.33 -26.85 12.61
CA ALA A 138 -20.14 -25.86 13.34
C ALA A 138 -20.21 -24.51 12.56
N VAL A 139 -19.11 -24.07 11.99
CA VAL A 139 -19.07 -22.82 11.19
C VAL A 139 -19.85 -22.97 9.88
N ILE A 140 -19.76 -24.12 9.21
CA ILE A 140 -20.52 -24.40 7.99
C ILE A 140 -22.02 -24.56 8.32
N GLY A 141 -22.32 -25.31 9.38
CA GLY A 141 -23.69 -25.64 9.80
C GLY A 141 -24.38 -26.68 8.90
N PRO A 142 -25.54 -27.17 9.32
CA PRO A 142 -26.32 -28.18 8.57
C PRO A 142 -26.67 -27.68 7.16
N GLY A 143 -26.16 -28.37 6.13
CA GLY A 143 -26.34 -27.98 4.72
C GLY A 143 -25.82 -26.60 4.35
N GLY A 144 -24.83 -26.09 5.09
CA GLY A 144 -24.22 -24.77 4.81
C GLY A 144 -25.02 -23.57 5.29
N LYS A 145 -26.09 -23.76 6.07
CA LYS A 145 -27.00 -22.68 6.46
C LYS A 145 -26.35 -21.59 7.32
N ILE A 146 -25.45 -21.99 8.24
CA ILE A 146 -24.80 -21.02 9.13
C ILE A 146 -23.83 -20.11 8.35
N ILE A 147 -22.99 -20.68 7.51
CA ILE A 147 -22.06 -19.91 6.71
C ILE A 147 -22.79 -19.01 5.69
N GLN A 148 -23.87 -19.49 5.07
CA GLN A 148 -24.70 -18.69 4.16
C GLN A 148 -25.34 -17.52 4.90
N GLN A 149 -25.92 -17.75 6.09
CA GLN A 149 -26.50 -16.69 6.90
C GLN A 149 -25.46 -15.65 7.34
N MET A 150 -24.25 -16.09 7.72
CA MET A 150 -23.16 -15.18 8.04
C MET A 150 -22.78 -14.31 6.85
N GLN A 151 -22.72 -14.88 5.65
CA GLN A 151 -22.42 -14.15 4.43
C GLN A 151 -23.51 -13.13 4.07
N GLU A 152 -24.78 -13.50 4.18
CA GLU A 152 -25.92 -12.62 3.97
C GLU A 152 -25.94 -11.45 4.96
N ASP A 153 -25.74 -11.72 6.25
CA ASP A 153 -25.80 -10.73 7.32
C ASP A 153 -24.64 -9.71 7.23
N THR A 154 -23.46 -10.14 6.78
CA THR A 154 -22.24 -9.33 6.83
C THR A 154 -21.82 -8.75 5.47
N GLY A 155 -22.36 -9.31 4.38
CA GLY A 155 -21.91 -8.98 3.02
C GLY A 155 -20.50 -9.51 2.69
N ALA A 156 -19.94 -10.37 3.54
CA ALA A 156 -18.65 -11.00 3.30
C ALA A 156 -18.82 -12.33 2.56
N THR A 157 -17.80 -12.74 1.81
CA THR A 157 -17.68 -14.08 1.25
C THR A 157 -16.74 -14.89 2.14
N ILE A 158 -17.18 -16.07 2.59
CA ILE A 158 -16.44 -16.93 3.50
C ILE A 158 -16.19 -18.27 2.81
N THR A 159 -14.93 -18.69 2.73
CA THR A 159 -14.53 -20.02 2.26
C THR A 159 -13.76 -20.74 3.35
N ILE A 160 -13.96 -22.06 3.46
CA ILE A 160 -13.30 -22.88 4.45
C ILE A 160 -12.72 -24.11 3.76
N ASP A 161 -11.42 -24.29 3.92
CA ASP A 161 -10.69 -25.45 3.43
C ASP A 161 -10.02 -26.18 4.61
N GLU A 162 -10.05 -27.51 4.59
CA GLU A 162 -9.29 -28.32 5.53
C GLU A 162 -7.88 -28.56 4.97
N ALA A 163 -6.86 -28.11 5.67
CA ALA A 163 -5.46 -28.37 5.32
C ALA A 163 -4.62 -28.47 6.60
N ASP A 164 -3.67 -29.38 6.61
CA ASP A 164 -2.68 -29.56 7.69
C ASP A 164 -3.32 -29.85 9.08
N GLY A 165 -4.54 -30.40 9.10
CA GLY A 165 -5.27 -30.73 10.35
C GLY A 165 -5.99 -29.55 10.99
N VAL A 166 -6.05 -28.40 10.31
CA VAL A 166 -6.80 -27.20 10.72
C VAL A 166 -7.79 -26.78 9.64
N GLY A 167 -8.80 -26.01 10.02
CA GLY A 167 -9.68 -25.31 9.09
C GLY A 167 -9.08 -23.96 8.71
N LYS A 168 -8.70 -23.77 7.45
CA LYS A 168 -8.28 -22.48 6.92
C LYS A 168 -9.52 -21.72 6.43
N VAL A 169 -9.88 -20.68 7.17
CA VAL A 169 -11.03 -19.85 6.84
C VAL A 169 -10.55 -18.58 6.18
N GLN A 170 -10.98 -18.35 4.94
CA GLN A 170 -10.71 -17.12 4.21
C GLN A 170 -11.98 -16.28 4.15
N VAL A 171 -11.89 -15.05 4.64
CA VAL A 171 -12.98 -14.07 4.64
C VAL A 171 -12.60 -12.93 3.71
N SER A 172 -13.40 -12.67 2.70
CA SER A 172 -13.24 -11.54 1.79
C SER A 172 -14.47 -10.62 1.84
N ALA A 173 -14.24 -9.31 1.90
CA ALA A 173 -15.32 -8.32 1.93
C ALA A 173 -14.89 -6.98 1.33
N PRO A 174 -15.86 -6.15 0.91
CA PRO A 174 -15.59 -4.86 0.27
C PRO A 174 -15.03 -3.80 1.23
N ASN A 175 -15.13 -3.99 2.55
CA ASN A 175 -14.67 -3.04 3.56
C ASN A 175 -14.32 -3.73 4.88
N LYS A 176 -13.72 -2.95 5.80
CA LYS A 176 -13.27 -3.43 7.10
C LYS A 176 -14.43 -3.91 7.98
N ASP A 177 -15.53 -3.16 8.01
CA ASP A 177 -16.64 -3.44 8.92
C ASP A 177 -17.28 -4.81 8.63
N ALA A 178 -17.43 -5.14 7.35
CA ALA A 178 -17.91 -6.45 6.92
C ALA A 178 -16.95 -7.60 7.30
N ILE A 179 -15.63 -7.38 7.19
CA ILE A 179 -14.62 -8.35 7.66
C ILE A 179 -14.74 -8.56 9.17
N ASP A 180 -14.74 -7.47 9.93
CA ASP A 180 -14.76 -7.52 11.39
C ASP A 180 -16.07 -8.19 11.90
N ALA A 181 -17.20 -7.88 11.27
CA ALA A 181 -18.47 -8.53 11.58
C ALA A 181 -18.45 -10.04 11.28
N ALA A 182 -17.91 -10.45 10.14
CA ALA A 182 -17.81 -11.88 9.79
C ALA A 182 -16.85 -12.63 10.72
N LEU A 183 -15.67 -12.04 10.99
CA LEU A 183 -14.70 -12.62 11.92
C LEU A 183 -15.26 -12.71 13.35
N GLY A 184 -16.04 -11.71 13.79
CA GLY A 184 -16.70 -11.73 15.09
C GLY A 184 -17.67 -12.91 15.22
N LYS A 185 -18.50 -13.16 14.19
CA LYS A 185 -19.42 -14.30 14.17
C LYS A 185 -18.70 -15.65 14.15
N ILE A 186 -17.62 -15.78 13.37
CA ILE A 186 -16.81 -17.00 13.33
C ILE A 186 -16.14 -17.24 14.68
N LYS A 187 -15.53 -16.21 15.28
CA LYS A 187 -14.88 -16.32 16.59
C LYS A 187 -15.86 -16.73 17.69
N ALA A 188 -17.10 -16.24 17.67
CA ALA A 188 -18.13 -16.64 18.63
C ALA A 188 -18.46 -18.12 18.53
N ILE A 189 -18.43 -18.72 17.32
CA ILE A 189 -18.70 -20.16 17.14
C ILE A 189 -17.55 -21.03 17.62
N VAL A 190 -16.30 -20.56 17.45
CA VAL A 190 -15.09 -21.32 17.78
C VAL A 190 -14.52 -20.98 19.16
N ALA A 191 -15.18 -20.10 19.90
CA ALA A 191 -14.72 -19.67 21.20
C ALA A 191 -14.76 -20.86 22.19
N ILE A 192 -13.65 -21.08 22.90
CA ILE A 192 -13.51 -22.04 23.96
C ILE A 192 -13.25 -21.27 25.25
N PRO A 193 -14.04 -21.47 26.32
CA PRO A 193 -13.82 -20.78 27.59
C PRO A 193 -12.46 -21.15 28.18
N GLU A 194 -11.69 -20.15 28.58
CA GLU A 194 -10.41 -20.35 29.27
C GLU A 194 -10.52 -20.07 30.77
N VAL A 195 -9.86 -20.89 31.57
CA VAL A 195 -9.88 -20.76 33.02
C VAL A 195 -9.10 -19.49 33.42
N GLY A 196 -9.81 -18.60 34.15
CA GLY A 196 -9.23 -17.34 34.61
C GLY A 196 -9.62 -16.11 33.79
N GLU A 197 -10.30 -16.30 32.67
CA GLU A 197 -10.88 -15.19 31.90
C GLU A 197 -12.25 -14.76 32.41
N VAL A 198 -12.61 -13.51 32.13
CA VAL A 198 -13.90 -12.91 32.51
C VAL A 198 -14.77 -12.83 31.26
N TYR A 199 -15.96 -13.40 31.30
CA TYR A 199 -16.91 -13.41 30.19
C TYR A 199 -18.19 -12.67 30.58
N GLU A 200 -18.75 -11.93 29.62
CA GLU A 200 -20.14 -11.46 29.75
C GLU A 200 -21.09 -12.62 29.50
N GLY A 201 -22.07 -12.84 30.40
CA GLY A 201 -22.98 -13.97 30.32
C GLY A 201 -24.43 -13.56 30.48
N THR A 202 -25.32 -14.35 29.85
CA THR A 202 -26.77 -14.22 30.00
C THR A 202 -27.31 -15.30 30.92
N VAL A 203 -28.00 -14.92 32.00
CA VAL A 203 -28.66 -15.88 32.88
C VAL A 203 -29.84 -16.53 32.15
N ARG A 204 -29.74 -17.83 31.87
CA ARG A 204 -30.77 -18.61 31.16
C ARG A 204 -31.82 -19.20 32.08
N SER A 205 -31.41 -19.65 33.27
CA SER A 205 -32.36 -20.17 34.27
C SER A 205 -31.81 -20.04 35.69
N ILE A 206 -32.71 -19.86 36.65
CA ILE A 206 -32.41 -19.79 38.09
C ILE A 206 -33.06 -20.99 38.78
N MET A 207 -32.25 -21.73 39.54
CA MET A 207 -32.64 -22.90 40.29
C MET A 207 -32.37 -22.70 41.78
N PRO A 208 -32.98 -23.48 42.72
CA PRO A 208 -32.73 -23.32 44.13
C PRO A 208 -31.26 -23.47 44.56
N TYR A 209 -30.43 -24.12 43.73
CA TYR A 209 -29.03 -24.39 43.98
C TYR A 209 -28.05 -23.53 43.17
N GLY A 210 -28.53 -22.59 42.35
CA GLY A 210 -27.68 -21.71 41.53
C GLY A 210 -28.34 -21.21 40.24
N CYS A 211 -27.58 -20.60 39.35
CA CYS A 211 -28.06 -20.17 38.06
C CYS A 211 -27.21 -20.76 36.92
N PHE A 212 -27.86 -21.00 35.78
CA PHE A 212 -27.20 -21.35 34.54
C PHE A 212 -26.96 -20.06 33.76
N VAL A 213 -25.69 -19.81 33.47
CA VAL A 213 -25.24 -18.63 32.72
C VAL A 213 -24.63 -19.10 31.41
N GLU A 214 -25.13 -18.57 30.32
CA GLU A 214 -24.56 -18.76 28.99
C GLU A 214 -23.49 -17.69 28.78
N ILE A 215 -22.26 -18.11 28.51
CA ILE A 215 -21.08 -17.22 28.39
C ILE A 215 -20.52 -17.17 26.97
N LEU A 216 -20.95 -18.05 26.05
CA LEU A 216 -20.51 -18.12 24.64
C LEU A 216 -21.66 -18.59 23.76
#